data_d94641202cd8578038b403c1412459ec
#
_entry.id   d94641202cd8578038b403c1412459ec
#
_cell.length_a   1.000
_cell.length_b   1.000
_cell.length_c   1.000
_cell.angle_alpha   90.00
_cell.angle_beta   90.00
_cell.angle_gamma   90.00
#
_symmetry.space_group_name_H-M   'P 1'
#
loop_
_entity.id
_entity.type
_entity.pdbx_description
1 polymer ?
#
loop_
_entity_poly.entity_id
_entity_poly.type
_entity_poly.pdbx_seq_one_letter_code
_entity_poly.pdbx_strand_id
1 'polypeptide(L)'
;RLAWMSRKSLRPRLSDRLTIESSYPARWSSTQTTVFEEERILNPEPIDRLLNQAKENISAAFPLFKQMKIIERWAGMIDVTPDAVPVISEVDALPGCVIATGFSGHGFGIGPAAGELAAQMAVNQRLFLDPQPFKLSRFHDGTDIEPIAGV
;
A
#
# COMPACT_ATOMS: atom_id res chain seq x y z
N ARG A 1 -4.33 15.69 10.84
CA ARG A 1 -2.92 15.98 11.22
C ARG A 1 -1.96 15.54 10.10
N LEU A 2 -2.11 14.33 9.59
CA LEU A 2 -1.32 13.78 8.44
C LEU A 2 -1.35 14.71 7.21
N ALA A 3 -2.55 15.12 6.78
CA ALA A 3 -2.71 15.98 5.61
C ALA A 3 -2.00 17.36 5.75
N TRP A 4 -1.82 17.83 6.96
CA TRP A 4 -1.11 19.09 7.21
C TRP A 4 0.42 18.91 7.15
N MET A 5 0.95 17.80 7.66
CA MET A 5 2.39 17.49 7.64
C MET A 5 2.90 17.21 6.22
N SER A 6 2.09 16.56 5.40
CA SER A 6 2.42 16.21 4.00
C SER A 6 1.98 17.24 2.96
N ARG A 7 1.60 18.45 3.39
CA ARG A 7 1.01 19.50 2.54
C ARG A 7 1.80 19.85 1.29
N LYS A 8 3.13 19.73 1.33
CA LYS A 8 4.00 19.98 0.17
C LYS A 8 4.04 18.82 -0.84
N SER A 9 3.78 17.61 -0.38
CA SER A 9 3.82 16.38 -1.19
C SER A 9 2.43 15.94 -1.66
N LEU A 10 1.38 16.32 -0.93
CA LEU A 10 0.01 15.99 -1.30
C LEU A 10 -0.43 16.79 -2.53
N ARG A 11 -0.82 16.07 -3.55
CA ARG A 11 -1.47 16.59 -4.75
C ARG A 11 -2.89 16.03 -4.80
N PRO A 12 -3.86 16.63 -4.10
CA PRO A 12 -5.24 16.16 -4.12
C PRO A 12 -5.75 16.21 -5.56
N ARG A 13 -6.29 15.10 -6.02
CA ARG A 13 -6.94 14.96 -7.31
C ARG A 13 -8.40 14.66 -7.05
N LEU A 14 -9.26 15.60 -7.38
CA LEU A 14 -10.69 15.36 -7.39
C LEU A 14 -11.00 14.44 -8.57
N SER A 15 -11.58 13.29 -8.32
CA SER A 15 -12.05 12.35 -9.32
C SER A 15 -13.43 11.85 -8.93
N ASP A 16 -14.19 11.36 -9.88
CA ASP A 16 -15.51 10.75 -9.66
C ASP A 16 -15.42 9.59 -8.65
N ARG A 17 -14.26 9.00 -8.52
CA ARG A 17 -13.95 7.94 -7.57
C ARG A 17 -14.16 8.37 -6.11
N LEU A 18 -13.86 9.61 -5.75
CA LEU A 18 -14.12 10.12 -4.40
C LEU A 18 -15.62 10.05 -4.06
N THR A 19 -16.47 10.39 -5.02
CA THR A 19 -17.93 10.34 -4.85
C THR A 19 -18.41 8.89 -4.76
N ILE A 20 -17.87 8.00 -5.60
CA ILE A 20 -18.21 6.58 -5.60
C ILE A 20 -17.80 5.93 -4.27
N GLU A 21 -16.55 6.11 -3.85
CA GLU A 21 -16.02 5.51 -2.62
C GLU A 21 -16.70 6.07 -1.37
N SER A 22 -17.09 7.35 -1.36
CA SER A 22 -17.84 7.94 -0.25
C SER A 22 -19.27 7.40 -0.11
N SER A 23 -19.81 6.77 -1.14
CA SER A 23 -21.13 6.14 -1.14
C SER A 23 -21.12 4.69 -0.64
N TYR A 24 -19.93 4.10 -0.46
CA TYR A 24 -19.83 2.71 -0.02
C TYR A 24 -20.31 2.54 1.42
N PRO A 25 -21.09 1.50 1.72
CA PRO A 25 -21.50 1.22 3.08
C PRO A 25 -20.29 0.85 3.93
N ALA A 26 -20.29 1.24 5.20
CA ALA A 26 -19.23 0.86 6.14
C ALA A 26 -19.24 -0.63 6.51
N ARG A 27 -20.33 -1.34 6.22
CA ARG A 27 -20.51 -2.77 6.51
C ARG A 27 -21.38 -3.42 5.46
N TRP A 28 -21.05 -4.65 5.11
CA TRP A 28 -21.84 -5.52 4.21
C TRP A 28 -22.37 -6.72 4.97
N SER A 29 -23.53 -7.25 4.58
CA SER A 29 -23.99 -8.54 5.07
C SER A 29 -23.19 -9.67 4.45
N SER A 30 -23.18 -10.85 5.08
CA SER A 30 -22.45 -12.04 4.57
C SER A 30 -22.99 -12.57 3.22
N THR A 31 -24.16 -12.12 2.80
CA THR A 31 -24.81 -12.52 1.54
C THR A 31 -24.75 -11.46 0.46
N GLN A 32 -24.21 -10.29 0.77
CA GLN A 32 -24.13 -9.16 -0.16
C GLN A 32 -22.76 -9.15 -0.83
N THR A 33 -22.72 -9.04 -2.15
CA THR A 33 -21.48 -8.82 -2.90
C THR A 33 -20.88 -7.47 -2.51
N THR A 34 -19.62 -7.46 -2.15
CA THR A 34 -18.88 -6.25 -1.79
C THR A 34 -18.27 -5.61 -3.04
N VAL A 35 -17.97 -4.33 -2.95
CA VAL A 35 -17.24 -3.62 -4.03
C VAL A 35 -15.87 -4.23 -4.33
N PHE A 36 -15.24 -4.89 -3.35
CA PHE A 36 -13.97 -5.60 -3.52
C PHE A 36 -14.12 -6.92 -4.28
N GLU A 37 -15.33 -7.47 -4.35
CA GLU A 37 -15.66 -8.65 -5.15
C GLU A 37 -16.08 -8.25 -6.56
N GLU A 38 -16.73 -7.08 -6.71
CA GLU A 38 -17.13 -6.53 -8.00
C GLU A 38 -15.93 -6.03 -8.80
N GLU A 39 -15.04 -5.27 -8.17
CA GLU A 39 -13.84 -4.71 -8.79
C GLU A 39 -12.57 -5.20 -8.07
N ARG A 40 -12.03 -6.33 -8.51
CA ARG A 40 -10.84 -6.95 -7.89
C ARG A 40 -9.53 -6.37 -8.39
N ILE A 41 -9.52 -5.78 -9.58
CA ILE A 41 -8.31 -5.27 -10.24
C ILE A 41 -8.54 -3.80 -10.56
N LEU A 42 -7.76 -2.94 -9.91
CA LEU A 42 -7.69 -1.53 -10.26
C LEU A 42 -6.63 -1.34 -11.34
N ASN A 43 -7.03 -0.72 -12.44
CA ASN A 43 -6.13 -0.40 -13.55
C ASN A 43 -6.13 1.12 -13.81
N PRO A 44 -5.48 1.91 -12.94
CA PRO A 44 -5.44 3.36 -13.11
C PRO A 44 -4.61 3.74 -14.34
N GLU A 45 -5.01 4.82 -14.99
CA GLU A 45 -4.24 5.39 -16.09
C GLU A 45 -2.90 5.94 -15.61
N PRO A 46 -1.80 5.66 -16.33
CA PRO A 46 -0.49 6.20 -16.00
C PRO A 46 -0.47 7.73 -16.13
N ILE A 47 0.31 8.38 -15.28
CA ILE A 47 0.49 9.83 -15.33
C ILE A 47 1.66 10.14 -16.26
N ASP A 48 1.36 10.38 -17.54
CA ASP A 48 2.34 10.62 -18.60
C ASP A 48 3.35 11.72 -18.28
N ARG A 49 2.92 12.78 -17.63
CA ARG A 49 3.83 13.87 -17.23
C ARG A 49 4.95 13.36 -16.29
N LEU A 50 4.62 12.48 -15.34
CA LEU A 50 5.62 11.92 -14.42
C LEU A 50 6.55 10.93 -15.13
N LEU A 51 6.01 10.11 -16.01
CA LEU A 51 6.79 9.15 -16.79
C LEU A 51 7.74 9.86 -17.76
N ASN A 52 7.31 10.92 -18.42
CA ASN A 52 8.15 11.73 -19.29
C ASN A 52 9.26 12.44 -18.50
N GLN A 53 8.94 13.01 -17.34
CA GLN A 53 9.96 13.60 -16.45
C GLN A 53 10.99 12.55 -15.99
N ALA A 54 10.54 11.35 -15.64
CA ALA A 54 11.43 10.25 -15.26
C ALA A 54 12.37 9.87 -16.43
N LYS A 55 11.85 9.82 -17.66
CA LYS A 55 12.64 9.58 -18.87
C LYS A 55 13.71 10.66 -19.09
N GLU A 56 13.35 11.92 -18.93
CA GLU A 56 14.28 13.05 -19.04
C GLU A 56 15.38 12.96 -17.99
N ASN A 57 15.02 12.70 -16.72
CA ASN A 57 15.95 12.57 -15.62
C ASN A 57 16.96 11.44 -15.82
N ILE A 58 16.48 10.24 -16.23
CA ILE A 58 17.37 9.11 -16.47
C ILE A 58 18.27 9.35 -17.67
N SER A 59 17.78 10.01 -18.73
CA SER A 59 18.56 10.34 -19.92
C SER A 59 19.63 11.39 -19.63
N ALA A 60 19.37 12.29 -18.69
CA ALA A 60 20.33 13.28 -18.23
C ALA A 60 21.45 12.64 -17.37
N ALA A 61 21.05 11.75 -16.42
CA ALA A 61 21.98 11.04 -15.53
C ALA A 61 22.83 10.00 -16.28
N PHE A 62 22.23 9.34 -17.26
CA PHE A 62 22.85 8.25 -18.03
C PHE A 62 22.64 8.47 -19.53
N PRO A 63 23.59 9.12 -20.24
CA PRO A 63 23.44 9.46 -21.66
C PRO A 63 23.13 8.28 -22.60
N LEU A 64 23.47 7.06 -22.20
CA LEU A 64 23.17 5.83 -22.93
C LEU A 64 21.65 5.67 -23.14
N PHE A 65 20.82 6.15 -22.21
CA PHE A 65 19.36 6.03 -22.27
C PHE A 65 18.66 7.11 -23.10
N LYS A 66 19.40 8.06 -23.70
CA LYS A 66 18.79 9.10 -24.56
C LYS A 66 17.96 8.55 -25.71
N GLN A 67 18.38 7.39 -26.24
CA GLN A 67 17.71 6.75 -27.39
C GLN A 67 16.72 5.64 -26.97
N MET A 68 16.46 5.48 -25.66
CA MET A 68 15.53 4.44 -25.21
C MET A 68 14.12 4.68 -25.76
N LYS A 69 13.49 3.57 -26.16
CA LYS A 69 12.07 3.56 -26.54
C LYS A 69 11.27 3.02 -25.37
N ILE A 70 10.21 3.74 -24.99
CA ILE A 70 9.23 3.21 -24.05
C ILE A 70 8.32 2.28 -24.84
N ILE A 71 8.30 1.01 -24.47
CA ILE A 71 7.52 -0.04 -25.14
C ILE A 71 6.14 -0.12 -24.50
N GLU A 72 6.07 0.03 -23.17
CA GLU A 72 4.85 -0.11 -22.40
C GLU A 72 4.83 0.86 -21.22
N ARG A 73 3.65 1.28 -20.81
CA ARG A 73 3.39 2.14 -19.65
C ARG A 73 2.23 1.57 -18.87
N TRP A 74 2.34 1.54 -17.56
CA TRP A 74 1.26 1.14 -16.67
C TRP A 74 1.32 1.94 -15.39
N ALA A 75 0.27 1.87 -14.60
CA ALA A 75 0.21 2.38 -13.25
C ALA A 75 -0.45 1.35 -12.33
N GLY A 76 -0.32 1.54 -11.04
CA GLY A 76 -0.93 0.70 -10.03
C GLY A 76 -1.31 1.52 -8.80
N MET A 77 -2.24 1.01 -8.01
CA MET A 77 -2.53 1.55 -6.69
C MET A 77 -1.57 0.93 -5.68
N ILE A 78 -1.03 1.75 -4.80
CA ILE A 78 -0.17 1.31 -3.70
C ILE A 78 -0.99 1.35 -2.42
N ASP A 79 -0.99 0.24 -1.69
CA ASP A 79 -1.56 0.15 -0.35
C ASP A 79 -0.56 0.76 0.65
N VAL A 80 -0.96 1.85 1.30
CA VAL A 80 -0.09 2.65 2.16
C VAL A 80 -0.67 2.73 3.57
N THR A 81 0.11 2.32 4.56
CA THR A 81 -0.19 2.52 5.97
C THR A 81 0.26 3.92 6.44
N PRO A 82 -0.37 4.50 7.47
CA PRO A 82 -0.01 5.84 7.96
C PRO A 82 1.45 6.00 8.41
N ASP A 83 2.03 4.92 8.92
CA ASP A 83 3.41 4.84 9.43
C ASP A 83 4.39 4.21 8.43
N ALA A 84 3.92 3.87 7.22
CA ALA A 84 4.66 3.12 6.20
C ALA A 84 5.20 1.76 6.67
N VAL A 85 4.81 1.29 7.86
CA VAL A 85 5.16 -0.03 8.38
C VAL A 85 4.09 -1.04 7.93
N PRO A 86 4.46 -2.19 7.34
CA PRO A 86 3.48 -3.17 6.91
C PRO A 86 2.68 -3.75 8.10
N VAL A 87 1.51 -4.27 7.80
CA VAL A 87 0.74 -5.11 8.72
C VAL A 87 1.10 -6.56 8.44
N ILE A 88 1.64 -7.27 9.43
CA ILE A 88 1.88 -8.72 9.40
C ILE A 88 1.38 -9.23 10.74
N SER A 89 0.16 -9.75 10.77
CA SER A 89 -0.56 -9.97 12.03
C SER A 89 -1.61 -11.06 11.91
N GLU A 90 -1.85 -11.75 12.99
CA GLU A 90 -3.11 -12.47 13.17
C GLU A 90 -4.27 -11.48 13.21
N VAL A 91 -5.45 -11.94 12.79
CA VAL A 91 -6.69 -11.16 12.82
C VAL A 91 -7.54 -11.63 13.98
N ASP A 92 -7.64 -10.83 15.05
CA ASP A 92 -8.35 -11.20 16.28
C ASP A 92 -9.81 -11.66 16.05
N ALA A 93 -10.48 -11.04 15.07
CA ALA A 93 -11.86 -11.39 14.70
C ALA A 93 -11.97 -12.70 13.90
N LEU A 94 -10.87 -13.25 13.41
CA LEU A 94 -10.82 -14.43 12.53
C LEU A 94 -9.67 -15.36 12.97
N PRO A 95 -9.86 -16.18 14.01
CA PRO A 95 -8.84 -17.08 14.52
C PRO A 95 -8.25 -17.95 13.42
N GLY A 96 -6.91 -18.02 13.35
CA GLY A 96 -6.16 -18.73 12.32
C GLY A 96 -5.96 -17.98 11.01
N CYS A 97 -6.48 -16.75 10.89
CA CYS A 97 -6.20 -15.89 9.75
C CYS A 97 -5.00 -14.99 10.04
N VAL A 98 -4.01 -15.04 9.17
CA VAL A 98 -2.85 -14.14 9.16
C VAL A 98 -2.92 -13.26 7.94
N ILE A 99 -2.75 -11.95 8.12
CA ILE A 99 -2.69 -10.98 7.02
C ILE A 99 -1.28 -10.42 6.88
N ALA A 100 -0.88 -10.14 5.63
CA ALA A 100 0.34 -9.40 5.30
C ALA A 100 -0.02 -8.39 4.21
N THR A 101 -0.05 -7.10 4.56
CA THR A 101 -0.52 -6.02 3.69
C THR A 101 0.09 -4.67 4.08
N GLY A 102 -0.22 -3.60 3.36
CA GLY A 102 0.22 -2.25 3.68
C GLY A 102 1.72 -2.04 3.50
N PHE A 103 2.31 -2.64 2.48
CA PHE A 103 3.76 -2.58 2.24
C PHE A 103 4.27 -1.20 1.80
N SER A 104 3.40 -0.25 1.54
CA SER A 104 3.71 1.17 1.31
C SER A 104 4.80 1.40 0.24
N GLY A 105 4.82 0.58 -0.82
CA GLY A 105 5.82 0.64 -1.88
C GLY A 105 7.15 -0.07 -1.57
N HIS A 106 7.38 -0.56 -0.36
CA HIS A 106 8.62 -1.22 0.06
C HIS A 106 8.63 -2.74 -0.12
N GLY A 107 7.49 -3.33 -0.56
CA GLY A 107 7.28 -4.78 -0.61
C GLY A 107 8.32 -5.56 -1.39
N PHE A 108 8.91 -4.98 -2.45
CA PHE A 108 9.95 -5.64 -3.24
C PHE A 108 11.20 -5.98 -2.39
N GLY A 109 11.62 -5.04 -1.54
CA GLY A 109 12.81 -5.24 -0.70
C GLY A 109 12.57 -6.12 0.52
N ILE A 110 11.42 -5.96 1.18
CA ILE A 110 11.12 -6.63 2.45
C ILE A 110 10.26 -7.89 2.32
N GLY A 111 9.72 -8.16 1.12
CA GLY A 111 8.79 -9.26 0.87
C GLY A 111 9.26 -10.63 1.35
N PRO A 112 10.51 -11.05 1.11
CA PRO A 112 11.00 -12.34 1.59
C PRO A 112 10.91 -12.50 3.12
N ALA A 113 11.38 -11.50 3.88
CA ALA A 113 11.33 -11.52 5.35
C ALA A 113 9.89 -11.42 5.87
N ALA A 114 9.05 -10.60 5.23
CA ALA A 114 7.64 -10.49 5.57
C ALA A 114 6.89 -11.80 5.33
N GLY A 115 7.18 -12.47 4.22
CA GLY A 115 6.61 -13.78 3.88
C GLY A 115 7.04 -14.86 4.88
N GLU A 116 8.29 -14.87 5.29
CA GLU A 116 8.78 -15.80 6.32
C GLU A 116 8.07 -15.57 7.66
N LEU A 117 7.96 -14.31 8.10
CA LEU A 117 7.26 -13.97 9.33
C LEU A 117 5.80 -14.40 9.30
N ALA A 118 5.09 -14.10 8.22
CA ALA A 118 3.70 -14.49 8.05
C ALA A 118 3.53 -16.02 8.02
N ALA A 119 4.43 -16.74 7.36
CA ALA A 119 4.40 -18.20 7.33
C ALA A 119 4.65 -18.81 8.71
N GLN A 120 5.63 -18.31 9.46
CA GLN A 120 5.90 -18.78 10.83
C GLN A 120 4.70 -18.54 11.76
N MET A 121 4.03 -17.39 11.63
CA MET A 121 2.78 -17.11 12.36
C MET A 121 1.69 -18.13 12.00
N ALA A 122 1.46 -18.36 10.71
CA ALA A 122 0.40 -19.24 10.23
C ALA A 122 0.54 -20.70 10.69
N VAL A 123 1.77 -21.15 10.94
CA VAL A 123 2.05 -22.53 11.42
C VAL A 123 2.49 -22.57 12.89
N ASN A 124 2.31 -21.48 13.64
CA ASN A 124 2.65 -21.36 15.06
C ASN A 124 4.10 -21.75 15.36
N GLN A 125 5.05 -21.39 14.49
CA GLN A 125 6.47 -21.59 14.72
C GLN A 125 7.09 -20.43 15.51
N ARG A 126 8.31 -20.67 16.03
CA ARG A 126 9.09 -19.61 16.66
C ARG A 126 9.39 -18.52 15.63
N LEU A 127 8.97 -17.29 15.93
CA LEU A 127 9.22 -16.14 15.07
C LEU A 127 10.70 -15.74 15.14
N PHE A 128 11.27 -15.38 14.00
CA PHE A 128 12.65 -14.90 13.93
C PHE A 128 12.78 -13.42 14.28
N LEU A 129 11.66 -12.71 14.32
CA LEU A 129 11.55 -11.26 14.52
C LEU A 129 10.40 -10.96 15.49
N ASP A 130 10.51 -9.88 16.26
CA ASP A 130 9.43 -9.37 17.09
C ASP A 130 8.26 -8.88 16.21
N PRO A 131 7.05 -9.45 16.32
CA PRO A 131 5.91 -9.08 15.51
C PRO A 131 5.18 -7.82 16.00
N GLN A 132 5.49 -7.30 17.18
CA GLN A 132 4.76 -6.19 17.81
C GLN A 132 4.62 -4.96 16.89
N PRO A 133 5.68 -4.48 16.20
CA PRO A 133 5.57 -3.33 15.32
C PRO A 133 4.62 -3.52 14.14
N PHE A 134 4.34 -4.78 13.78
CA PHE A 134 3.55 -5.13 12.58
C PHE A 134 2.09 -5.48 12.89
N LYS A 135 1.68 -5.41 14.16
CA LYS A 135 0.31 -5.75 14.55
C LYS A 135 -0.72 -4.83 13.92
N LEU A 136 -1.85 -5.43 13.49
CA LEU A 136 -3.02 -4.68 13.01
C LEU A 136 -3.62 -3.83 14.15
N SER A 137 -3.59 -4.31 15.38
CA SER A 137 -4.17 -3.63 16.55
C SER A 137 -3.57 -2.25 16.80
N ARG A 138 -2.33 -1.98 16.38
CA ARG A 138 -1.65 -0.69 16.60
C ARG A 138 -2.43 0.52 16.08
N PHE A 139 -3.35 0.32 15.13
CA PHE A 139 -4.20 1.39 14.61
C PHE A 139 -5.40 1.74 15.51
N HIS A 140 -5.67 0.95 16.54
CA HIS A 140 -6.84 1.14 17.42
C HIS A 140 -6.60 0.78 18.90
N ASP A 141 -5.40 0.34 19.27
CA ASP A 141 -5.07 -0.02 20.68
C ASP A 141 -4.45 1.14 21.48
N GLY A 142 -4.33 2.32 20.87
CA GLY A 142 -3.74 3.51 21.51
C GLY A 142 -2.24 3.65 21.29
N THR A 143 -1.62 2.79 20.49
CA THR A 143 -0.23 2.95 20.06
C THR A 143 -0.03 4.30 19.38
N ASP A 144 0.97 5.05 19.79
CA ASP A 144 1.31 6.32 19.13
C ASP A 144 1.96 6.04 17.77
N ILE A 145 1.25 6.40 16.72
CA ILE A 145 1.69 6.20 15.33
C ILE A 145 2.27 7.50 14.82
N GLU A 146 3.57 7.51 14.55
CA GLU A 146 4.22 8.63 13.89
C GLU A 146 4.05 8.52 12.36
N PRO A 147 3.25 9.40 11.75
CA PRO A 147 3.06 9.37 10.30
C PRO A 147 4.34 9.75 9.57
N ILE A 148 4.77 8.91 8.64
CA ILE A 148 5.90 9.22 7.76
C ILE A 148 5.42 10.11 6.62
N ALA A 149 6.03 11.28 6.48
CA ALA A 149 5.75 12.18 5.36
C ALA A 149 6.55 11.75 4.13
N GLY A 150 5.86 11.50 3.03
CA GLY A 150 6.52 11.36 1.71
C GLY A 150 6.78 9.93 1.23
N VAL A 151 5.92 9.00 1.61
CA VAL A 151 5.87 7.69 0.92
C VAL A 151 5.08 7.81 -0.37
#